data_77b0366459860f6263807b344d079c2c
#
_entry.id   77b0366459860f6263807b344d079c2c
#
_cell.length_a   1.000
_cell.length_b   1.000
_cell.length_c   1.000
_cell.angle_alpha   90.00
_cell.angle_beta   90.00
_cell.angle_gamma   90.00
#
_symmetry.space_group_name_H-M   'P 1'
#
loop_
_entity.id
_entity.type
_entity.pdbx_description
1 polymer ?
#
loop_
_entity_poly.entity_id
_entity_poly.type
_entity_poly.pdbx_seq_one_letter_code
_entity_poly.pdbx_strand_id
1 'polypeptide(L)'
;MIICQHEFGMNYTLIASKVTLAINNNEDVEIFFDESYSMKTFFSMLDDLCNHYKYDKNRIKIYTEHVNAKHPDYQLHHSNKNVNFSFFKKECQYISYTKDYDYGLFLSRPNSVRMEAYKQHIDSGLRGLSSFNYNKLGIHLPVLIPDFIEDYPYTWNDYCKNLPYSDIDNLTDCYMIPQQHSSVGWQHIYKKIPLEIVCETYLDNNGYTITEKTLRPMYHWRPSLFIGPINYCKNLQKLGFDTFDDIFNHDYDNLEYQIRVIKVFSELKKFCSTYNYSEFLTSIYDRLENNYKTVLGLSKNYE
;
A
#
# COMPACT_ATOMS: atom_id res chain seq x y z
N MET A 1 -24.90 11.99 -13.68
CA MET A 1 -23.56 12.07 -14.35
C MET A 1 -22.61 11.07 -13.69
N ILE A 2 -21.78 10.37 -14.48
CA ILE A 2 -20.77 9.43 -13.97
C ILE A 2 -19.39 10.10 -14.08
N ILE A 3 -18.63 10.09 -13.00
CA ILE A 3 -17.28 10.68 -12.90
C ILE A 3 -16.32 9.58 -12.42
N CYS A 4 -15.37 9.20 -13.27
CA CYS A 4 -14.31 8.24 -12.92
C CYS A 4 -13.02 9.01 -12.62
N GLN A 5 -12.60 9.03 -11.38
CA GLN A 5 -11.47 9.85 -10.94
C GLN A 5 -10.15 9.46 -11.62
N HIS A 6 -9.90 8.18 -11.88
CA HIS A 6 -8.67 7.73 -12.54
C HIS A 6 -8.45 8.35 -13.94
N GLU A 7 -9.53 8.83 -14.60
CA GLU A 7 -9.45 9.54 -15.87
C GLU A 7 -8.83 10.94 -15.73
N PHE A 8 -8.87 11.51 -14.54
CA PHE A 8 -8.48 12.90 -14.28
C PHE A 8 -7.20 13.05 -13.45
N GLY A 9 -6.62 11.93 -13.00
CA GLY A 9 -5.46 11.96 -12.11
C GLY A 9 -5.76 12.72 -10.80
N MET A 10 -4.74 13.36 -10.20
CA MET A 10 -4.89 14.18 -8.98
C MET A 10 -5.59 15.53 -9.20
N ASN A 11 -6.24 15.75 -10.31
CA ASN A 11 -6.81 17.05 -10.62
C ASN A 11 -8.20 17.23 -9.98
N TYR A 12 -8.21 17.52 -8.67
CA TYR A 12 -9.44 17.86 -7.95
C TYR A 12 -10.24 19.00 -8.59
N THR A 13 -9.57 19.94 -9.23
CA THR A 13 -10.23 21.06 -9.93
C THR A 13 -11.08 20.54 -11.09
N LEU A 14 -10.61 19.55 -11.81
CA LEU A 14 -11.37 18.97 -12.91
C LEU A 14 -12.56 18.14 -12.41
N ILE A 15 -12.38 17.39 -11.32
CA ILE A 15 -13.49 16.68 -10.67
C ILE A 15 -14.52 17.69 -10.17
N ALA A 16 -14.07 18.75 -9.48
CA ALA A 16 -14.93 19.82 -9.01
C ALA A 16 -15.72 20.47 -10.16
N SER A 17 -15.09 20.73 -11.30
CA SER A 17 -15.78 21.31 -12.47
C SER A 17 -16.86 20.39 -13.04
N LYS A 18 -16.62 19.06 -13.05
CA LYS A 18 -17.60 18.07 -13.49
C LYS A 18 -18.78 17.96 -12.52
N VAL A 19 -18.49 17.95 -11.22
CA VAL A 19 -19.54 17.97 -10.18
C VAL A 19 -20.36 19.24 -10.30
N THR A 20 -19.73 20.40 -10.47
CA THR A 20 -20.41 21.69 -10.68
C THR A 20 -21.30 21.67 -11.90
N LEU A 21 -20.86 21.10 -13.00
CA LEU A 21 -21.68 20.97 -14.21
C LEU A 21 -22.91 20.12 -13.95
N ALA A 22 -22.78 18.99 -13.26
CA ALA A 22 -23.92 18.14 -12.90
C ALA A 22 -24.91 18.86 -11.97
N ILE A 23 -24.40 19.58 -10.99
CA ILE A 23 -25.21 20.41 -10.08
C ILE A 23 -26.02 21.46 -10.86
N ASN A 24 -25.39 22.18 -11.76
CA ASN A 24 -26.03 23.20 -12.59
C ASN A 24 -27.11 22.61 -13.51
N ASN A 25 -26.93 21.39 -13.98
CA ASN A 25 -27.90 20.66 -14.79
C ASN A 25 -28.97 19.95 -13.94
N ASN A 26 -28.89 20.06 -12.61
CA ASN A 26 -29.76 19.35 -11.67
C ASN A 26 -29.74 17.81 -11.86
N GLU A 27 -28.58 17.25 -12.15
CA GLU A 27 -28.35 15.81 -12.36
C GLU A 27 -27.85 15.14 -11.08
N ASP A 28 -28.21 13.86 -10.87
CA ASP A 28 -27.55 13.04 -9.85
C ASP A 28 -26.11 12.71 -10.26
N VAL A 29 -25.22 12.57 -9.26
CA VAL A 29 -23.79 12.36 -9.48
C VAL A 29 -23.37 11.01 -8.93
N GLU A 30 -22.67 10.22 -9.74
CA GLU A 30 -21.99 9.00 -9.31
C GLU A 30 -20.49 9.20 -9.50
N ILE A 31 -19.71 9.04 -8.42
CA ILE A 31 -18.26 9.27 -8.43
C ILE A 31 -17.57 7.95 -8.07
N PHE A 32 -16.69 7.50 -8.95
CA PHE A 32 -15.79 6.38 -8.69
C PHE A 32 -14.46 6.93 -8.20
N PHE A 33 -14.22 6.77 -6.90
CA PHE A 33 -13.08 7.34 -6.20
C PHE A 33 -12.00 6.27 -6.02
N ASP A 34 -10.85 6.50 -6.62
CA ASP A 34 -9.68 5.62 -6.60
C ASP A 34 -8.96 5.66 -5.23
N GLU A 35 -8.36 4.54 -4.85
CA GLU A 35 -7.52 4.38 -3.66
C GLU A 35 -6.37 5.38 -3.55
N SER A 36 -5.99 5.96 -4.69
CA SER A 36 -4.80 6.81 -4.84
C SER A 36 -4.88 8.17 -4.14
N TYR A 37 -6.01 8.51 -3.49
CA TYR A 37 -6.28 9.88 -3.08
C TYR A 37 -6.80 9.99 -1.66
N SER A 38 -6.53 11.16 -1.03
CA SER A 38 -7.04 11.44 0.31
C SER A 38 -8.56 11.61 0.30
N MET A 39 -9.26 10.72 0.97
CA MET A 39 -10.70 10.83 1.20
C MET A 39 -11.06 12.14 1.91
N LYS A 40 -10.23 12.60 2.85
CA LYS A 40 -10.46 13.85 3.58
C LYS A 40 -10.49 15.05 2.67
N THR A 41 -9.50 15.20 1.80
CA THR A 41 -9.42 16.33 0.84
C THR A 41 -10.59 16.27 -0.15
N PHE A 42 -10.92 15.06 -0.61
CA PHE A 42 -12.02 14.84 -1.52
C PHE A 42 -13.37 15.23 -0.91
N PHE A 43 -13.67 14.80 0.31
CA PHE A 43 -14.90 15.17 0.99
C PHE A 43 -14.98 16.66 1.31
N SER A 44 -13.87 17.28 1.72
CA SER A 44 -13.82 18.72 1.94
C SER A 44 -14.22 19.49 0.66
N MET A 45 -13.67 19.09 -0.48
CA MET A 45 -14.04 19.68 -1.78
C MET A 45 -15.52 19.49 -2.10
N LEU A 46 -16.07 18.29 -1.91
CA LEU A 46 -17.49 18.03 -2.18
C LEU A 46 -18.41 18.84 -1.24
N ASP A 47 -18.04 18.94 0.03
CA ASP A 47 -18.78 19.71 1.02
C ASP A 47 -18.83 21.20 0.64
N ASP A 48 -17.70 21.76 0.22
CA ASP A 48 -17.62 23.15 -0.22
C ASP A 48 -18.52 23.38 -1.44
N LEU A 49 -18.51 22.48 -2.42
CA LEU A 49 -19.38 22.57 -3.60
C LEU A 49 -20.86 22.45 -3.24
N CYS A 50 -21.24 21.44 -2.49
CA CYS A 50 -22.64 21.21 -2.10
C CYS A 50 -23.18 22.39 -1.27
N ASN A 51 -22.39 22.92 -0.34
CA ASN A 51 -22.77 24.06 0.47
C ASN A 51 -22.92 25.33 -0.38
N HIS A 52 -21.97 25.58 -1.29
CA HIS A 52 -22.00 26.75 -2.17
C HIS A 52 -23.23 26.76 -3.07
N TYR A 53 -23.56 25.62 -3.69
CA TYR A 53 -24.68 25.49 -4.62
C TYR A 53 -25.99 25.08 -3.96
N LYS A 54 -26.01 24.85 -2.63
CA LYS A 54 -27.16 24.31 -1.89
C LYS A 54 -27.69 22.99 -2.49
N TYR A 55 -26.77 22.15 -2.94
CA TYR A 55 -27.10 20.88 -3.56
C TYR A 55 -27.26 19.78 -2.51
N ASP A 56 -28.26 18.90 -2.72
CA ASP A 56 -28.53 17.78 -1.80
C ASP A 56 -27.44 16.71 -1.92
N LYS A 57 -26.67 16.52 -0.84
CA LYS A 57 -25.58 15.54 -0.76
C LYS A 57 -26.07 14.08 -0.98
N ASN A 58 -27.34 13.76 -0.69
CA ASN A 58 -27.92 12.46 -0.93
C ASN A 58 -28.01 12.09 -2.42
N ARG A 59 -27.88 13.07 -3.30
CA ARG A 59 -27.85 12.88 -4.76
C ARG A 59 -26.44 12.56 -5.29
N ILE A 60 -25.45 12.47 -4.40
CA ILE A 60 -24.10 12.07 -4.74
C ILE A 60 -23.84 10.67 -4.19
N LYS A 61 -23.62 9.71 -5.08
CA LYS A 61 -23.17 8.36 -4.74
C LYS A 61 -21.69 8.24 -4.98
N ILE A 62 -20.96 7.75 -3.99
CA ILE A 62 -19.49 7.59 -4.07
C ILE A 62 -19.15 6.11 -4.00
N TYR A 63 -18.55 5.60 -5.05
CA TYR A 63 -17.99 4.26 -5.10
C TYR A 63 -16.50 4.34 -4.75
N THR A 64 -16.08 3.66 -3.69
CA THR A 64 -14.71 3.74 -3.19
C THR A 64 -14.14 2.37 -2.85
N GLU A 65 -12.85 2.22 -2.99
CA GLU A 65 -12.08 1.05 -2.57
C GLU A 65 -11.63 1.12 -1.11
N HIS A 66 -11.74 2.28 -0.49
CA HIS A 66 -11.43 2.45 0.92
C HIS A 66 -12.41 1.65 1.78
N VAL A 67 -11.96 0.51 2.28
CA VAL A 67 -12.75 -0.36 3.17
C VAL A 67 -13.04 0.39 4.48
N ASN A 68 -14.27 0.29 4.96
CA ASN A 68 -14.76 0.99 6.16
C ASN A 68 -14.77 2.54 6.06
N ALA A 69 -14.54 3.13 4.90
CA ALA A 69 -14.77 4.55 4.73
C ALA A 69 -16.22 4.89 5.07
N LYS A 70 -16.44 5.94 5.83
CA LYS A 70 -17.76 6.43 6.22
C LYS A 70 -17.79 7.95 6.12
N HIS A 71 -18.91 8.47 5.68
CA HIS A 71 -19.21 9.88 5.77
C HIS A 71 -20.67 10.07 6.20
N PRO A 72 -20.97 11.00 7.11
CA PRO A 72 -22.33 11.17 7.64
C PRO A 72 -23.33 11.59 6.56
N ASP A 73 -22.88 12.31 5.54
CA ASP A 73 -23.74 13.01 4.58
C ASP A 73 -23.74 12.39 3.19
N TYR A 74 -22.82 11.46 2.87
CA TYR A 74 -22.75 10.83 1.54
C TYR A 74 -23.02 9.34 1.58
N GLN A 75 -23.69 8.84 0.55
CA GLN A 75 -23.85 7.40 0.35
C GLN A 75 -22.56 6.81 -0.21
N LEU A 76 -21.87 6.01 0.61
CA LEU A 76 -20.65 5.33 0.21
C LEU A 76 -20.95 3.88 -0.18
N HIS A 77 -20.53 3.52 -1.38
CA HIS A 77 -20.59 2.18 -1.91
C HIS A 77 -19.15 1.64 -1.98
N HIS A 78 -18.86 0.59 -1.21
CA HIS A 78 -17.54 -0.03 -1.26
C HIS A 78 -17.42 -0.87 -2.53
N SER A 79 -16.43 -0.54 -3.33
CA SER A 79 -16.11 -1.25 -4.57
C SER A 79 -14.70 -1.81 -4.46
N ASN A 80 -14.59 -3.12 -4.46
CA ASN A 80 -13.28 -3.79 -4.49
C ASN A 80 -12.81 -4.06 -5.94
N LYS A 81 -13.37 -3.36 -6.93
CA LYS A 81 -13.10 -3.65 -8.35
C LYS A 81 -11.65 -3.42 -8.77
N ASN A 82 -10.86 -2.68 -8.00
CA ASN A 82 -9.51 -2.28 -8.42
C ASN A 82 -8.40 -3.04 -7.71
N VAL A 83 -8.64 -3.74 -6.61
CA VAL A 83 -7.68 -4.80 -6.24
C VAL A 83 -7.76 -5.83 -7.34
N ASN A 84 -6.83 -5.78 -8.27
CA ASN A 84 -6.86 -6.69 -9.41
C ASN A 84 -6.46 -8.08 -8.93
N PHE A 85 -7.41 -8.75 -8.26
CA PHE A 85 -7.26 -10.12 -7.76
C PHE A 85 -6.95 -11.11 -8.90
N SER A 86 -7.15 -10.67 -10.17
CA SER A 86 -6.75 -11.49 -11.32
C SER A 86 -5.27 -11.86 -11.31
N PHE A 87 -4.43 -11.09 -10.64
CA PHE A 87 -3.01 -11.39 -10.46
C PHE A 87 -2.77 -12.63 -9.59
N PHE A 88 -3.71 -12.97 -8.72
CA PHE A 88 -3.58 -14.06 -7.74
C PHE A 88 -4.39 -15.31 -8.11
N LYS A 89 -4.78 -15.46 -9.36
CA LYS A 89 -5.60 -16.61 -9.85
C LYS A 89 -4.80 -17.90 -10.08
N LYS A 90 -3.49 -17.79 -10.33
CA LYS A 90 -2.65 -18.95 -10.58
C LYS A 90 -2.15 -19.52 -9.26
N GLU A 91 -2.11 -20.83 -9.15
CA GLU A 91 -1.50 -21.48 -8.00
C GLU A 91 -0.02 -21.07 -7.85
N CYS A 92 0.35 -20.66 -6.65
CA CYS A 92 1.71 -20.38 -6.25
C CYS A 92 2.15 -21.42 -5.25
N GLN A 93 3.20 -22.16 -5.58
CA GLN A 93 3.76 -23.16 -4.68
C GLN A 93 4.65 -22.49 -3.63
N TYR A 94 4.69 -23.10 -2.45
CA TYR A 94 5.66 -22.72 -1.42
C TYR A 94 7.08 -22.85 -1.96
N ILE A 95 7.90 -21.84 -1.72
CA ILE A 95 9.29 -21.79 -2.16
C ILE A 95 10.19 -21.70 -0.92
N SER A 96 11.14 -22.64 -0.82
CA SER A 96 12.11 -22.61 0.26
C SER A 96 13.01 -21.37 0.17
N TYR A 97 13.38 -20.84 1.32
CA TYR A 97 14.23 -19.66 1.46
C TYR A 97 15.72 -20.02 1.25
N THR A 98 16.45 -19.19 0.49
CA THR A 98 17.88 -19.40 0.17
C THR A 98 18.87 -18.61 1.00
N LYS A 99 18.41 -17.81 1.98
CA LYS A 99 19.23 -17.04 2.93
C LYS A 99 20.10 -15.93 2.28
N ASP A 100 19.57 -15.26 1.28
CA ASP A 100 20.30 -14.18 0.62
C ASP A 100 20.17 -12.85 1.36
N TYR A 101 18.97 -12.55 1.90
CA TYR A 101 18.64 -11.29 2.59
C TYR A 101 17.88 -11.55 3.88
N ASP A 102 17.86 -10.57 4.77
CA ASP A 102 17.11 -10.63 6.03
C ASP A 102 15.62 -10.25 5.83
N TYR A 103 15.32 -9.43 4.82
CA TYR A 103 13.95 -9.01 4.49
C TYR A 103 13.86 -8.37 3.10
N GLY A 104 12.62 -8.14 2.63
CA GLY A 104 12.32 -7.33 1.45
C GLY A 104 11.61 -6.03 1.81
N LEU A 105 11.88 -4.95 1.07
CA LEU A 105 11.19 -3.66 1.15
C LEU A 105 10.97 -3.10 -0.26
N PHE A 106 9.76 -3.25 -0.82
CA PHE A 106 9.49 -2.88 -2.21
C PHE A 106 8.65 -1.61 -2.30
N LEU A 107 9.34 -0.50 -2.56
CA LEU A 107 8.77 0.84 -2.66
C LEU A 107 8.73 1.26 -4.13
N SER A 108 7.60 1.83 -4.61
CA SER A 108 7.44 2.21 -6.01
C SER A 108 7.49 3.71 -6.24
N ARG A 109 6.64 4.47 -5.59
CA ARG A 109 6.56 5.93 -5.71
C ARG A 109 6.97 6.58 -4.39
N PRO A 110 7.84 7.60 -4.41
CA PRO A 110 8.22 8.28 -3.19
C PRO A 110 7.03 9.05 -2.59
N ASN A 111 6.89 8.93 -1.29
CA ASN A 111 6.09 9.79 -0.44
C ASN A 111 6.77 9.84 0.94
N SER A 112 6.34 10.70 1.83
CA SER A 112 6.98 10.90 3.14
C SER A 112 7.17 9.60 3.92
N VAL A 113 6.16 8.73 3.92
CA VAL A 113 6.19 7.43 4.63
C VAL A 113 7.21 6.49 4.03
N ARG A 114 7.22 6.34 2.71
CA ARG A 114 8.16 5.47 2.00
C ARG A 114 9.59 5.98 2.10
N MET A 115 9.76 7.30 2.13
CA MET A 115 11.04 7.93 2.34
C MET A 115 11.56 7.63 3.75
N GLU A 116 10.72 7.73 4.78
CA GLU A 116 11.09 7.35 6.14
C GLU A 116 11.39 5.84 6.24
N ALA A 117 10.58 4.99 5.62
CA ALA A 117 10.84 3.56 5.58
C ALA A 117 12.18 3.24 4.90
N TYR A 118 12.52 3.92 3.82
CA TYR A 118 13.79 3.75 3.15
C TYR A 118 14.97 4.26 3.97
N LYS A 119 14.81 5.39 4.68
CA LYS A 119 15.81 5.86 5.64
C LYS A 119 16.06 4.81 6.73
N GLN A 120 15.01 4.27 7.33
CA GLN A 120 15.13 3.21 8.32
C GLN A 120 15.77 1.93 7.75
N HIS A 121 15.51 1.61 6.47
CA HIS A 121 16.19 0.52 5.77
C HIS A 121 17.72 0.73 5.77
N ILE A 122 18.19 1.91 5.38
CA ILE A 122 19.62 2.24 5.38
C ILE A 122 20.18 2.20 6.81
N ASP A 123 19.50 2.84 7.77
CA ASP A 123 19.95 2.96 9.16
C ASP A 123 19.84 1.63 9.93
N SER A 124 19.18 0.63 9.39
CA SER A 124 18.96 -0.65 10.07
C SER A 124 20.23 -1.45 10.27
N GLY A 125 21.18 -1.35 9.35
CA GLY A 125 22.36 -2.19 9.29
C GLY A 125 22.09 -3.66 8.91
N LEU A 126 20.82 -3.99 8.57
CA LEU A 126 20.40 -5.33 8.13
C LEU A 126 20.58 -5.47 6.61
N ARG A 127 20.75 -6.70 6.17
CA ARG A 127 20.87 -7.02 4.75
C ARG A 127 19.48 -7.13 4.12
N GLY A 128 18.86 -6.00 3.80
CA GLY A 128 17.54 -5.94 3.17
C GLY A 128 17.64 -5.88 1.65
N LEU A 129 16.70 -6.54 0.95
CA LEU A 129 16.50 -6.39 -0.47
C LEU A 129 15.49 -5.27 -0.70
N SER A 130 15.91 -4.15 -1.28
CA SER A 130 15.04 -3.00 -1.52
C SER A 130 14.95 -2.66 -2.99
N SER A 131 13.73 -2.34 -3.45
CA SER A 131 13.51 -1.73 -4.75
C SER A 131 12.86 -0.35 -4.57
N PHE A 132 13.66 0.69 -4.54
CA PHE A 132 13.13 2.04 -4.61
C PHE A 132 13.28 2.54 -6.05
N ASN A 133 12.17 2.61 -6.76
CA ASN A 133 12.17 2.87 -8.23
C ASN A 133 12.40 4.35 -8.57
N TYR A 134 13.33 5.00 -7.85
CA TYR A 134 13.58 6.42 -7.98
C TYR A 134 14.31 6.78 -9.27
N ASN A 135 15.33 6.01 -9.64
CA ASN A 135 16.23 6.38 -10.74
C ASN A 135 15.62 6.34 -12.13
N LYS A 136 14.60 5.50 -12.35
CA LYS A 136 13.87 5.45 -13.62
C LYS A 136 12.80 6.53 -13.74
N LEU A 137 12.36 7.11 -12.62
CA LEU A 137 11.35 8.17 -12.57
C LEU A 137 11.98 9.56 -12.42
N GLY A 138 13.29 9.66 -12.27
CA GLY A 138 14.03 10.87 -11.91
C GLY A 138 13.83 12.08 -12.84
N ILE A 139 13.33 11.87 -14.05
CA ILE A 139 13.02 12.97 -14.98
C ILE A 139 11.63 13.59 -14.71
N HIS A 140 10.72 12.88 -14.06
CA HIS A 140 9.34 13.33 -13.88
C HIS A 140 8.95 13.65 -12.43
N LEU A 141 9.80 13.35 -11.45
CA LEU A 141 9.50 13.50 -10.04
C LEU A 141 9.49 14.92 -9.48
N PRO A 142 10.32 15.86 -9.95
CA PRO A 142 10.29 17.24 -9.43
C PRO A 142 8.94 17.93 -9.58
N VAL A 143 8.08 17.44 -10.48
CA VAL A 143 6.78 18.05 -10.79
C VAL A 143 5.64 17.51 -9.89
N LEU A 144 5.83 16.34 -9.28
CA LEU A 144 4.76 15.64 -8.53
C LEU A 144 4.91 15.70 -7.00
N ILE A 145 6.00 16.28 -6.48
CA ILE A 145 6.36 16.16 -5.06
C ILE A 145 6.35 17.48 -4.27
N PRO A 146 6.14 18.67 -4.82
CA PRO A 146 6.21 19.90 -4.04
C PRO A 146 5.35 19.90 -2.78
N ASP A 147 4.18 19.26 -2.83
CA ASP A 147 3.17 19.36 -1.77
C ASP A 147 3.39 18.36 -0.60
N PHE A 148 4.31 17.39 -0.75
CA PHE A 148 4.53 16.34 0.26
C PHE A 148 5.87 16.44 1.00
N ILE A 149 6.77 17.35 0.60
CA ILE A 149 8.14 17.45 1.11
C ILE A 149 8.32 18.58 2.13
N GLU A 150 7.39 19.50 2.29
CA GLU A 150 7.55 20.65 3.18
C GLU A 150 7.88 20.29 4.63
N ASP A 151 7.50 19.09 5.09
CA ASP A 151 7.76 18.62 6.45
C ASP A 151 8.95 17.65 6.56
N TYR A 152 9.68 17.36 5.48
CA TYR A 152 10.77 16.40 5.52
C TYR A 152 12.13 17.12 5.66
N PRO A 153 12.95 16.78 6.69
CA PRO A 153 14.17 17.54 7.01
C PRO A 153 15.33 17.37 6.01
N TYR A 154 15.17 16.53 5.01
CA TYR A 154 16.17 16.29 3.98
C TYR A 154 15.70 16.81 2.65
N THR A 155 16.58 17.52 1.94
CA THR A 155 16.27 17.83 0.55
C THR A 155 16.24 16.55 -0.29
N TRP A 156 15.39 16.49 -1.26
CA TRP A 156 15.32 15.37 -2.20
C TRP A 156 16.70 15.00 -2.81
N ASN A 157 17.50 16.02 -3.13
CA ASN A 157 18.85 15.82 -3.66
C ASN A 157 19.81 15.15 -2.67
N ASP A 158 19.68 15.42 -1.37
CA ASP A 158 20.53 14.78 -0.35
C ASP A 158 20.16 13.31 -0.18
N TYR A 159 18.89 13.01 -0.34
CA TYR A 159 18.37 11.65 -0.28
C TYR A 159 18.88 10.80 -1.45
N CYS A 160 18.85 11.36 -2.66
CA CYS A 160 19.24 10.67 -3.88
C CYS A 160 20.74 10.41 -3.98
N LYS A 161 21.57 11.28 -3.41
CA LYS A 161 23.03 11.12 -3.40
C LYS A 161 23.51 9.97 -2.52
N ASN A 162 22.71 9.57 -1.55
CA ASN A 162 23.07 8.56 -0.56
C ASN A 162 22.40 7.19 -0.82
N LEU A 163 21.70 7.04 -1.93
CA LEU A 163 21.11 5.76 -2.30
C LEU A 163 22.20 4.76 -2.70
N PRO A 164 22.31 3.59 -2.04
CA PRO A 164 23.25 2.57 -2.47
C PRO A 164 22.81 2.00 -3.81
N TYR A 165 23.50 2.39 -4.88
CA TYR A 165 23.24 1.93 -6.25
C TYR A 165 23.42 0.41 -6.43
N SER A 166 24.17 -0.23 -5.54
CA SER A 166 24.54 -1.65 -5.66
C SER A 166 23.36 -2.62 -5.56
N ASP A 167 22.31 -2.24 -4.86
CA ASP A 167 21.14 -3.13 -4.70
C ASP A 167 20.19 -3.05 -5.90
N ILE A 168 20.25 -1.96 -6.66
CA ILE A 168 19.37 -1.71 -7.81
C ILE A 168 19.81 -2.52 -9.02
N ASP A 169 21.09 -2.68 -9.25
CA ASP A 169 21.63 -3.42 -10.41
C ASP A 169 21.32 -4.92 -10.34
N ASN A 170 21.18 -5.48 -9.13
CA ASN A 170 20.79 -6.87 -8.93
C ASN A 170 19.28 -7.13 -9.07
N LEU A 171 18.48 -6.07 -9.19
CA LEU A 171 17.02 -6.13 -9.33
C LEU A 171 16.53 -5.80 -10.74
N THR A 172 17.42 -5.69 -11.73
CA THR A 172 17.04 -5.36 -13.12
C THR A 172 15.97 -6.29 -13.65
N ASP A 173 15.99 -7.56 -13.31
CA ASP A 173 14.96 -8.53 -13.69
C ASP A 173 13.61 -8.26 -13.00
N CYS A 174 13.61 -7.65 -11.82
CA CYS A 174 12.40 -7.29 -11.07
C CYS A 174 11.71 -6.05 -11.64
N TYR A 175 12.46 -5.11 -12.19
CA TYR A 175 11.91 -3.91 -12.81
C TYR A 175 11.17 -4.19 -14.12
N MET A 176 11.47 -5.28 -14.77
CA MET A 176 10.78 -5.71 -15.99
C MET A 176 9.40 -6.30 -15.72
N ILE A 177 9.03 -6.48 -14.43
CA ILE A 177 7.76 -7.12 -14.04
C ILE A 177 6.87 -6.22 -13.14
N PRO A 178 6.88 -4.89 -13.28
CA PRO A 178 6.15 -4.01 -12.35
C PRO A 178 4.63 -4.14 -12.41
N GLN A 179 4.08 -4.83 -13.39
CA GLN A 179 2.64 -4.94 -13.60
C GLN A 179 2.06 -6.35 -13.38
N GLN A 180 2.89 -7.36 -13.13
CA GLN A 180 2.43 -8.73 -12.93
C GLN A 180 2.83 -9.24 -11.55
N HIS A 181 2.07 -8.88 -10.55
CA HIS A 181 2.34 -9.17 -9.13
C HIS A 181 2.36 -10.66 -8.78
N SER A 182 1.78 -11.50 -9.62
CA SER A 182 1.75 -12.97 -9.48
C SER A 182 2.74 -13.70 -10.41
N SER A 183 3.68 -12.97 -11.01
CA SER A 183 4.57 -13.55 -12.01
C SER A 183 5.65 -14.45 -11.39
N VAL A 184 6.24 -15.29 -12.21
CA VAL A 184 7.39 -16.15 -11.87
C VAL A 184 8.57 -15.34 -11.30
N GLY A 185 8.73 -14.08 -11.73
CA GLY A 185 9.77 -13.19 -11.25
C GLY A 185 9.65 -12.88 -9.75
N TRP A 186 8.45 -12.70 -9.24
CA TRP A 186 8.25 -12.49 -7.80
C TRP A 186 8.58 -13.74 -6.99
N GLN A 187 8.32 -14.93 -7.52
CA GLN A 187 8.75 -16.19 -6.87
C GLN A 187 10.26 -16.20 -6.65
N HIS A 188 11.03 -15.74 -7.65
CA HIS A 188 12.48 -15.67 -7.55
C HIS A 188 12.94 -14.71 -6.43
N ILE A 189 12.25 -13.57 -6.25
CA ILE A 189 12.51 -12.62 -5.16
C ILE A 189 12.19 -13.25 -3.81
N TYR A 190 10.99 -13.83 -3.66
CA TYR A 190 10.56 -14.45 -2.40
C TYR A 190 11.37 -15.69 -2.01
N LYS A 191 12.08 -16.28 -2.94
CA LYS A 191 13.10 -17.28 -2.62
C LYS A 191 14.26 -16.70 -1.81
N LYS A 192 14.57 -15.42 -2.00
CA LYS A 192 15.74 -14.74 -1.41
C LYS A 192 15.47 -14.03 -0.09
N ILE A 193 14.20 -13.80 0.26
CA ILE A 193 13.80 -13.08 1.47
C ILE A 193 12.91 -13.95 2.37
N PRO A 194 13.06 -13.87 3.71
CA PRO A 194 12.22 -14.63 4.63
C PRO A 194 10.90 -13.91 4.98
N LEU A 195 10.87 -12.59 4.86
CA LEU A 195 9.70 -11.74 5.13
C LEU A 195 9.75 -10.45 4.30
N GLU A 196 8.61 -9.76 4.21
CA GLU A 196 8.52 -8.46 3.55
C GLU A 196 8.02 -7.39 4.53
N ILE A 197 8.63 -6.18 4.49
CA ILE A 197 8.00 -4.98 5.03
C ILE A 197 7.12 -4.39 3.93
N VAL A 198 5.82 -4.47 4.14
CA VAL A 198 4.82 -3.89 3.24
C VAL A 198 4.60 -2.43 3.62
N CYS A 199 4.80 -1.54 2.68
CA CYS A 199 4.49 -0.13 2.85
C CYS A 199 3.33 0.25 1.92
N GLU A 200 2.15 0.41 2.51
CA GLU A 200 0.96 0.81 1.77
C GLU A 200 1.04 2.26 1.30
N THR A 201 0.23 2.58 0.30
CA THR A 201 0.31 3.90 -0.35
C THR A 201 -0.34 4.98 0.51
N TYR A 202 -1.39 4.63 1.21
CA TYR A 202 -2.22 5.55 1.99
C TYR A 202 -2.25 5.18 3.45
N LEU A 203 -2.12 6.20 4.28
CA LEU A 203 -2.19 6.11 5.73
C LEU A 203 -3.37 6.91 6.28
N ASP A 204 -4.34 7.23 5.42
CA ASP A 204 -5.53 7.99 5.80
C ASP A 204 -6.34 7.22 6.87
N ASN A 205 -6.75 7.93 7.91
CA ASN A 205 -7.50 7.37 9.03
C ASN A 205 -8.99 7.14 8.73
N ASN A 206 -9.48 7.60 7.57
CA ASN A 206 -10.89 7.53 7.19
C ASN A 206 -11.31 6.21 6.50
N GLY A 207 -10.39 5.28 6.40
CA GLY A 207 -10.58 3.99 5.80
C GLY A 207 -9.26 3.29 5.55
N TYR A 208 -9.29 2.07 5.08
CA TYR A 208 -8.08 1.38 4.63
C TYR A 208 -8.33 0.68 3.32
N THR A 209 -7.29 0.61 2.51
CA THR A 209 -7.29 -0.14 1.26
C THR A 209 -6.29 -1.27 1.37
N ILE A 210 -6.68 -2.45 0.90
CA ILE A 210 -5.77 -3.57 0.73
C ILE A 210 -5.32 -3.56 -0.72
N THR A 211 -4.03 -3.37 -0.92
CA THR A 211 -3.48 -3.37 -2.26
C THR A 211 -2.77 -4.69 -2.57
N GLU A 212 -2.35 -4.81 -3.81
CA GLU A 212 -1.50 -5.91 -4.25
C GLU A 212 -0.23 -6.07 -3.39
N LYS A 213 0.24 -5.00 -2.77
CA LYS A 213 1.45 -5.01 -1.92
C LYS A 213 1.26 -5.88 -0.69
N THR A 214 0.11 -5.75 -0.03
CA THR A 214 -0.24 -6.57 1.13
C THR A 214 -0.50 -8.03 0.75
N LEU A 215 -1.20 -8.25 -0.36
CA LEU A 215 -1.57 -9.60 -0.78
C LEU A 215 -0.38 -10.39 -1.36
N ARG A 216 0.55 -9.70 -1.99
CA ARG A 216 1.69 -10.30 -2.68
C ARG A 216 2.55 -11.19 -1.79
N PRO A 217 3.08 -10.75 -0.64
CA PRO A 217 3.86 -11.64 0.23
C PRO A 217 3.04 -12.82 0.76
N MET A 218 1.79 -12.61 1.13
CA MET A 218 0.90 -13.67 1.60
C MET A 218 0.65 -14.72 0.52
N TYR A 219 0.43 -14.29 -0.73
CA TYR A 219 0.31 -15.17 -1.88
C TYR A 219 1.59 -15.96 -2.14
N HIS A 220 2.76 -15.39 -1.86
CA HIS A 220 4.06 -16.03 -2.00
C HIS A 220 4.56 -16.71 -0.71
N TRP A 221 3.66 -16.98 0.23
CA TRP A 221 3.97 -17.73 1.44
C TRP A 221 5.05 -17.07 2.31
N ARG A 222 4.91 -15.75 2.52
CA ARG A 222 5.83 -14.99 3.38
C ARG A 222 5.05 -14.19 4.42
N PRO A 223 5.53 -14.18 5.67
CA PRO A 223 5.03 -13.27 6.69
C PRO A 223 5.41 -11.84 6.35
N SER A 224 4.69 -10.89 6.93
CA SER A 224 4.93 -9.48 6.67
C SER A 224 4.78 -8.62 7.90
N LEU A 225 5.59 -7.55 7.94
CA LEU A 225 5.38 -6.41 8.80
C LEU A 225 4.75 -5.28 7.98
N PHE A 226 3.79 -4.55 8.56
CA PHE A 226 2.96 -3.62 7.80
C PHE A 226 3.16 -2.18 8.26
N ILE A 227 3.42 -1.30 7.30
CA ILE A 227 3.33 0.15 7.40
C ILE A 227 2.09 0.54 6.60
N GLY A 228 0.95 0.51 7.25
CA GLY A 228 -0.36 0.77 6.68
C GLY A 228 -1.14 1.86 7.43
N PRO A 229 -2.42 2.07 7.14
CA PRO A 229 -3.32 2.93 7.92
C PRO A 229 -3.42 2.52 9.40
N ILE A 230 -3.99 3.37 10.24
CA ILE A 230 -4.22 3.04 11.65
C ILE A 230 -5.11 1.79 11.76
N ASN A 231 -4.75 0.89 12.68
CA ASN A 231 -5.38 -0.41 12.90
C ASN A 231 -5.34 -1.35 11.69
N TYR A 232 -4.32 -1.23 10.83
CA TYR A 232 -4.22 -2.02 9.61
C TYR A 232 -4.12 -3.52 9.89
N CYS A 233 -3.22 -3.93 10.80
CA CYS A 233 -3.07 -5.33 11.21
C CYS A 233 -4.37 -5.90 11.77
N LYS A 234 -5.05 -5.16 12.67
CA LYS A 234 -6.36 -5.57 13.20
C LYS A 234 -7.42 -5.73 12.10
N ASN A 235 -7.38 -4.91 11.08
CA ASN A 235 -8.33 -5.01 9.98
C ASN A 235 -8.02 -6.19 9.07
N LEU A 236 -6.74 -6.50 8.84
CA LEU A 236 -6.34 -7.73 8.12
C LEU A 236 -6.79 -8.99 8.87
N GLN A 237 -6.66 -9.02 10.21
CA GLN A 237 -7.15 -10.13 11.04
C GLN A 237 -8.66 -10.35 10.90
N LYS A 238 -9.47 -9.26 10.83
CA LYS A 238 -10.92 -9.37 10.60
C LYS A 238 -11.28 -9.97 9.24
N LEU A 239 -10.37 -9.91 8.28
CA LEU A 239 -10.52 -10.54 6.96
C LEU A 239 -10.02 -11.98 6.92
N GLY A 240 -9.54 -12.49 8.05
CA GLY A 240 -9.05 -13.87 8.18
C GLY A 240 -7.56 -14.03 7.94
N PHE A 241 -6.82 -12.95 7.76
CA PHE A 241 -5.36 -13.02 7.66
C PHE A 241 -4.70 -13.20 9.01
N ASP A 242 -3.70 -14.05 9.07
CA ASP A 242 -2.79 -14.16 10.19
C ASP A 242 -1.67 -13.12 10.03
N THR A 243 -1.59 -12.18 10.96
CA THR A 243 -0.55 -11.15 11.01
C THR A 243 0.61 -11.52 11.92
N PHE A 244 0.60 -12.73 12.49
CA PHE A 244 1.65 -13.28 13.36
C PHE A 244 1.89 -12.42 14.62
N ASP A 245 0.81 -12.01 15.30
CA ASP A 245 0.83 -11.13 16.47
C ASP A 245 1.45 -11.76 17.74
N ASP A 246 1.61 -13.07 17.77
CA ASP A 246 2.38 -13.81 18.76
C ASP A 246 3.92 -13.72 18.52
N ILE A 247 4.34 -13.30 17.33
CA ILE A 247 5.74 -13.20 16.91
C ILE A 247 6.16 -11.74 16.77
N PHE A 248 5.33 -10.94 16.11
CA PHE A 248 5.53 -9.51 15.90
C PHE A 248 4.62 -8.70 16.82
N ASN A 249 5.19 -7.81 17.61
CA ASN A 249 4.39 -6.88 18.40
C ASN A 249 3.81 -5.78 17.52
N HIS A 250 2.50 -5.77 17.35
CA HIS A 250 1.77 -4.78 16.54
C HIS A 250 1.26 -3.57 17.34
N ASP A 251 1.81 -3.28 18.53
CA ASP A 251 1.44 -2.09 19.32
C ASP A 251 1.67 -0.78 18.55
N TYR A 252 2.46 -0.84 17.47
CA TYR A 252 2.68 0.29 16.58
C TYR A 252 1.48 0.60 15.67
N ASP A 253 0.53 -0.30 15.51
CA ASP A 253 -0.52 -0.24 14.48
C ASP A 253 -1.47 0.96 14.66
N ASN A 254 -1.53 1.55 15.85
CA ASN A 254 -2.35 2.72 16.17
C ASN A 254 -1.55 4.01 16.42
N LEU A 255 -0.24 4.00 16.17
CA LEU A 255 0.63 5.17 16.37
C LEU A 255 0.68 6.05 15.12
N GLU A 256 1.18 7.28 15.28
CA GLU A 256 1.51 8.17 14.17
C GLU A 256 2.52 7.52 13.21
N TYR A 257 2.42 7.83 11.92
CA TYR A 257 3.13 7.07 10.87
C TYR A 257 4.65 7.08 11.04
N GLN A 258 5.26 8.19 11.46
CA GLN A 258 6.72 8.26 11.68
C GLN A 258 7.16 7.28 12.77
N ILE A 259 6.44 7.27 13.88
CA ILE A 259 6.72 6.37 15.01
C ILE A 259 6.46 4.91 14.59
N ARG A 260 5.39 4.68 13.82
CA ARG A 260 5.04 3.36 13.30
C ARG A 260 6.16 2.78 12.44
N VAL A 261 6.71 3.55 11.50
CA VAL A 261 7.83 3.13 10.67
C VAL A 261 9.03 2.71 11.53
N ILE A 262 9.44 3.54 12.48
CA ILE A 262 10.55 3.24 13.40
C ILE A 262 10.29 1.94 14.19
N LYS A 263 9.08 1.76 14.69
CA LYS A 263 8.69 0.57 15.47
C LYS A 263 8.69 -0.71 14.61
N VAL A 264 8.22 -0.65 13.38
CA VAL A 264 8.28 -1.78 12.43
C VAL A 264 9.73 -2.23 12.23
N PHE A 265 10.67 -1.31 12.05
CA PHE A 265 12.09 -1.67 11.92
C PHE A 265 12.72 -2.14 13.24
N SER A 266 12.20 -1.69 14.38
CA SER A 266 12.59 -2.24 15.69
C SER A 266 12.15 -3.70 15.84
N GLU A 267 10.91 -4.03 15.48
CA GLU A 267 10.42 -5.43 15.48
C GLU A 267 11.18 -6.29 14.47
N LEU A 268 11.49 -5.75 13.27
CA LEU A 268 12.36 -6.43 12.31
C LEU A 268 13.72 -6.79 12.91
N LYS A 269 14.41 -5.85 13.55
CA LYS A 269 15.72 -6.09 14.19
C LYS A 269 15.64 -7.17 15.26
N LYS A 270 14.60 -7.12 16.09
CA LYS A 270 14.35 -8.14 17.11
C LYS A 270 14.14 -9.51 16.45
N PHE A 271 13.31 -9.59 15.43
CA PHE A 271 13.07 -10.82 14.68
C PHE A 271 14.36 -11.39 14.09
N CYS A 272 15.16 -10.58 13.40
CA CYS A 272 16.40 -10.99 12.78
C CYS A 272 17.46 -11.49 13.78
N SER A 273 17.43 -10.97 15.02
CA SER A 273 18.34 -11.41 16.09
C SER A 273 17.87 -12.66 16.83
N THR A 274 16.56 -13.01 16.71
CA THR A 274 15.93 -14.08 17.51
C THR A 274 15.81 -15.38 16.72
N TYR A 275 15.50 -15.31 15.43
CA TYR A 275 15.05 -16.48 14.68
C TYR A 275 16.06 -16.94 13.63
N ASN A 276 16.21 -18.27 13.50
CA ASN A 276 16.73 -18.90 12.30
C ASN A 276 15.61 -18.89 11.27
N TYR A 277 15.79 -18.18 10.15
CA TYR A 277 14.70 -17.93 9.20
C TYR A 277 14.14 -19.20 8.55
N SER A 278 14.98 -20.20 8.25
CA SER A 278 14.53 -21.45 7.64
C SER A 278 13.68 -22.28 8.61
N GLU A 279 14.12 -22.39 9.86
CA GLU A 279 13.39 -23.08 10.91
C GLU A 279 12.09 -22.34 11.23
N PHE A 280 12.16 -21.01 11.30
CA PHE A 280 11.00 -20.17 11.51
C PHE A 280 9.93 -20.37 10.43
N LEU A 281 10.28 -20.25 9.14
CA LEU A 281 9.33 -20.43 8.05
C LEU A 281 8.72 -21.84 8.04
N THR A 282 9.49 -22.83 8.43
CA THR A 282 8.98 -24.21 8.56
C THR A 282 7.98 -24.31 9.73
N SER A 283 8.28 -23.66 10.86
CA SER A 283 7.40 -23.70 12.04
C SER A 283 6.04 -23.03 11.85
N ILE A 284 5.96 -22.07 10.93
CA ILE A 284 4.72 -21.31 10.62
C ILE A 284 4.07 -21.72 9.30
N TYR A 285 4.47 -22.85 8.72
CA TYR A 285 4.04 -23.27 7.37
C TYR A 285 2.51 -23.28 7.22
N ASP A 286 1.78 -23.89 8.15
CA ASP A 286 0.31 -23.99 8.11
C ASP A 286 -0.36 -22.60 8.16
N ARG A 287 0.24 -21.67 8.88
CA ARG A 287 -0.23 -20.28 8.97
C ARG A 287 0.00 -19.52 7.66
N LEU A 288 1.14 -19.75 7.02
CA LEU A 288 1.43 -19.21 5.68
C LEU A 288 0.46 -19.78 4.63
N GLU A 289 0.16 -21.08 4.72
CA GLU A 289 -0.83 -21.72 3.87
C GLU A 289 -2.24 -21.13 4.07
N ASN A 290 -2.62 -20.85 5.30
CA ASN A 290 -3.88 -20.18 5.60
C ASN A 290 -3.97 -18.80 4.96
N ASN A 291 -2.92 -17.98 5.08
CA ASN A 291 -2.87 -16.66 4.43
C ASN A 291 -2.97 -16.78 2.90
N TYR A 292 -2.24 -17.72 2.31
CA TYR A 292 -2.32 -18.00 0.87
C TYR A 292 -3.75 -18.38 0.43
N LYS A 293 -4.41 -19.28 1.17
CA LYS A 293 -5.80 -19.71 0.89
C LYS A 293 -6.78 -18.53 1.06
N THR A 294 -6.55 -17.65 2.02
CA THR A 294 -7.35 -16.43 2.22
C THR A 294 -7.23 -15.49 1.03
N VAL A 295 -6.02 -15.27 0.50
CA VAL A 295 -5.84 -14.48 -0.74
C VAL A 295 -6.61 -15.08 -1.90
N LEU A 296 -6.52 -16.41 -2.11
CA LEU A 296 -7.26 -17.09 -3.19
C LEU A 296 -8.78 -17.04 -2.98
N GLY A 297 -9.24 -17.14 -1.74
CA GLY A 297 -10.66 -17.01 -1.39
C GLY A 297 -11.20 -15.62 -1.72
N LEU A 298 -10.46 -14.57 -1.38
CA LEU A 298 -10.81 -13.20 -1.76
C LEU A 298 -10.85 -13.04 -3.28
N SER A 299 -9.89 -13.60 -4.02
CA SER A 299 -9.86 -13.49 -5.47
C SER A 299 -11.09 -14.10 -6.17
N LYS A 300 -11.66 -15.17 -5.60
CA LYS A 300 -12.87 -15.83 -6.14
C LYS A 300 -14.16 -15.09 -5.85
N ASN A 301 -14.22 -14.38 -4.73
CA ASN A 301 -15.41 -13.64 -4.32
C ASN A 301 -15.62 -12.32 -5.09
N TYR A 302 -14.63 -11.92 -5.88
CA TYR A 302 -14.64 -10.67 -6.66
C TYR A 302 -14.71 -10.90 -8.19
N GLU A 303 -15.04 -12.11 -8.62
CA GLU A 303 -15.44 -12.41 -9.99
C GLU A 303 -16.93 -12.14 -10.19
#